data_d271304500ec7c21d26e830275530eed
#
_entry.id   d271304500ec7c21d26e830275530eed
#
_cell.length_a   1.000
_cell.length_b   1.000
_cell.length_c   1.000
_cell.angle_alpha   90.00
_cell.angle_beta   90.00
_cell.angle_gamma   90.00
#
_symmetry.space_group_name_H-M   'P 1'
#
loop_
_entity.id
_entity.type
_entity.pdbx_description
1 polymer ?
#
loop_
_entity_poly.entity_id
_entity_poly.type
_entity_poly.pdbx_seq_one_letter_code
_entity_poly.pdbx_strand_id
1 'polypeptide(L)'
;TSPRQGTTLYWQILFPAGTYDSDSVLGVAVDASTVALFSDSIDEADGPFGRPSVEDVENSVLVHEVGHLLGLVNLVYQSPVDHEDPDHPGHSNNDESVMYWAIESADVSNFIFGSLPSDFDDDDRMDLAGLADGSIPVRDQLWP
;
A
#
# COMPACT_ATOMS: atom_id res chain seq x y z
N THR A 1 6.45 -19.59 4.34
CA THR A 1 5.79 -20.32 3.21
C THR A 1 6.24 -19.65 1.92
N SER A 2 6.59 -20.40 0.88
CA SER A 2 6.96 -19.77 -0.40
C SER A 2 5.72 -19.09 -0.99
N PRO A 3 5.79 -17.81 -1.38
CA PRO A 3 4.66 -17.08 -1.94
C PRO A 3 4.24 -17.60 -3.33
N ARG A 4 5.06 -18.46 -3.95
CA ARG A 4 4.79 -19.02 -5.27
C ARG A 4 4.93 -20.53 -5.28
N GLN A 5 3.88 -21.20 -5.75
CA GLN A 5 3.89 -22.65 -6.02
C GLN A 5 3.52 -22.89 -7.49
N GLY A 6 4.52 -23.22 -8.30
CA GLY A 6 4.32 -23.34 -9.74
C GLY A 6 3.96 -22.02 -10.39
N THR A 7 2.74 -21.94 -10.96
CA THR A 7 2.18 -20.73 -11.59
C THR A 7 1.19 -19.96 -10.67
N THR A 8 1.01 -20.41 -9.43
CA THR A 8 0.07 -19.80 -8.47
C THR A 8 0.83 -18.96 -7.46
N LEU A 9 0.38 -17.74 -7.26
CA LEU A 9 0.82 -16.83 -6.22
C LEU A 9 -0.16 -16.92 -5.06
N TYR A 10 0.36 -16.96 -3.83
CA TYR A 10 -0.43 -16.96 -2.60
C TYR A 10 -0.07 -15.75 -1.77
N TRP A 11 -1.05 -14.96 -1.40
CA TRP A 11 -0.93 -13.91 -0.42
C TRP A 11 -1.79 -14.23 0.80
N GLN A 12 -1.28 -13.87 1.97
CA GLN A 12 -1.98 -13.95 3.24
C GLN A 12 -2.36 -12.55 3.69
N ILE A 13 -3.63 -12.35 4.02
CA ILE A 13 -4.11 -11.13 4.62
C ILE A 13 -4.48 -11.46 6.05
N LEU A 14 -3.85 -10.80 7.01
CA LEU A 14 -4.05 -11.00 8.43
C LEU A 14 -4.80 -9.79 9.00
N PHE A 15 -5.76 -10.06 9.85
CA PHE A 15 -6.49 -9.05 10.64
C PHE A 15 -6.22 -9.30 12.12
N PRO A 16 -5.05 -8.90 12.64
CA PRO A 16 -4.76 -9.02 14.06
C PRO A 16 -5.62 -8.06 14.85
N ALA A 17 -6.11 -8.51 16.01
CA ALA A 17 -6.70 -7.63 17.00
C ALA A 17 -5.60 -6.81 17.67
N GLY A 18 -5.89 -5.54 17.99
CA GLY A 18 -4.93 -4.60 18.59
C GLY A 18 -4.27 -3.72 17.55
N THR A 19 -3.23 -3.01 17.98
CA THR A 19 -2.48 -2.02 17.19
C THR A 19 -1.06 -2.50 16.96
N TYR A 20 -0.40 -1.97 15.92
CA TYR A 20 1.02 -2.19 15.66
C TYR A 20 1.81 -1.06 16.32
N ASP A 21 2.89 -1.31 17.03
CA ASP A 21 3.84 -0.38 17.66
C ASP A 21 3.28 1.02 18.07
N SER A 22 2.36 1.56 17.29
CA SER A 22 1.57 2.77 17.60
C SER A 22 0.16 2.63 17.01
N ASP A 23 -0.81 3.36 17.59
CA ASP A 23 -2.21 3.40 17.12
C ASP A 23 -2.35 4.09 15.75
N SER A 24 -1.26 4.64 15.20
CA SER A 24 -1.25 5.38 13.94
C SER A 24 -0.97 4.52 12.71
N VAL A 25 -0.61 3.23 12.86
CA VAL A 25 -0.34 2.32 11.74
C VAL A 25 -1.59 1.52 11.44
N LEU A 26 -2.10 1.60 10.21
CA LEU A 26 -3.31 0.92 9.77
C LEU A 26 -3.01 -0.42 9.07
N GLY A 27 -1.88 -0.51 8.37
CA GLY A 27 -1.44 -1.71 7.66
C GLY A 27 0.07 -1.82 7.62
N VAL A 28 0.55 -3.00 7.24
CA VAL A 28 1.97 -3.25 6.98
C VAL A 28 2.16 -4.46 6.06
N ALA A 29 3.02 -4.30 5.06
CA ALA A 29 3.57 -5.42 4.29
C ALA A 29 4.64 -6.13 5.13
N VAL A 30 4.34 -7.33 5.63
CA VAL A 30 5.18 -8.07 6.58
C VAL A 30 6.30 -8.84 5.89
N ASP A 31 5.99 -9.46 4.76
CA ASP A 31 6.93 -10.22 3.92
C ASP A 31 6.39 -10.31 2.48
N ALA A 32 7.10 -11.02 1.60
CA ALA A 32 6.76 -11.16 0.18
C ALA A 32 5.34 -11.67 -0.12
N SER A 33 4.60 -12.13 0.87
CA SER A 33 3.30 -12.78 0.70
C SER A 33 2.28 -12.46 1.78
N THR A 34 2.62 -11.60 2.74
CA THR A 34 1.81 -11.38 3.92
C THR A 34 1.61 -9.88 4.16
N VAL A 35 0.36 -9.50 4.27
CA VAL A 35 -0.10 -8.17 4.69
C VAL A 35 -0.82 -8.32 6.03
N ALA A 36 -0.61 -7.40 6.96
CA ALA A 36 -1.38 -7.27 8.18
C ALA A 36 -2.14 -5.94 8.20
N LEU A 37 -3.44 -5.99 8.51
CA LEU A 37 -4.32 -4.85 8.66
C LEU A 37 -4.81 -4.81 10.11
N PHE A 38 -4.59 -3.69 10.80
CA PHE A 38 -4.89 -3.55 12.22
C PHE A 38 -6.31 -3.05 12.43
N SER A 39 -7.24 -3.97 12.63
CA SER A 39 -8.68 -3.68 12.69
C SER A 39 -9.03 -2.61 13.70
N ASP A 40 -8.41 -2.61 14.89
CA ASP A 40 -8.71 -1.62 15.93
C ASP A 40 -8.28 -0.21 15.49
N SER A 41 -7.11 -0.08 14.84
CA SER A 41 -6.64 1.20 14.28
C SER A 41 -7.50 1.67 13.11
N ILE A 42 -7.95 0.75 12.26
CA ILE A 42 -8.83 1.04 11.12
C ILE A 42 -10.21 1.50 11.60
N ASP A 43 -10.76 0.84 12.61
CA ASP A 43 -12.05 1.23 13.21
C ASP A 43 -12.01 2.64 13.84
N GLU A 44 -10.84 3.05 14.36
CA GLU A 44 -10.63 4.39 14.93
C GLU A 44 -10.34 5.47 13.86
N ALA A 45 -9.96 5.05 12.66
CA ALA A 45 -9.62 5.95 11.55
C ALA A 45 -10.84 6.39 10.73
N ASP A 46 -12.07 5.96 11.10
CA ASP A 46 -13.27 6.44 10.44
C ASP A 46 -13.42 7.96 10.60
N GLY A 47 -13.78 8.61 9.50
CA GLY A 47 -13.89 10.07 9.47
C GLY A 47 -15.18 10.58 10.09
N PRO A 48 -15.26 11.90 10.37
CA PRO A 48 -16.48 12.55 10.83
C PRO A 48 -17.66 12.25 9.89
N PHE A 49 -18.79 11.90 10.48
CA PHE A 49 -19.99 11.52 9.72
C PHE A 49 -19.84 10.20 8.92
N GLY A 50 -18.89 9.32 9.29
CA GLY A 50 -18.61 8.03 8.61
C GLY A 50 -18.02 8.20 7.21
N ARG A 51 -17.18 9.22 7.02
CA ARG A 51 -16.45 9.44 5.75
C ARG A 51 -15.01 9.87 6.02
N PRO A 52 -14.00 9.14 5.54
CA PRO A 52 -14.15 7.80 4.93
C PRO A 52 -14.82 6.82 5.89
N SER A 53 -15.50 5.80 5.36
CA SER A 53 -16.04 4.71 6.18
C SER A 53 -14.92 3.72 6.53
N VAL A 54 -15.13 2.89 7.56
CA VAL A 54 -14.20 1.79 7.91
C VAL A 54 -13.90 0.90 6.70
N GLU A 55 -14.92 0.57 5.88
CA GLU A 55 -14.74 -0.22 4.66
C GLU A 55 -13.88 0.49 3.62
N ASP A 56 -14.04 1.82 3.43
CA ASP A 56 -13.21 2.60 2.53
C ASP A 56 -11.75 2.59 2.98
N VAL A 57 -11.52 2.78 4.29
CA VAL A 57 -10.18 2.76 4.89
C VAL A 57 -9.54 1.38 4.74
N GLU A 58 -10.23 0.31 5.13
CA GLU A 58 -9.73 -1.06 5.02
C GLU A 58 -9.35 -1.41 3.58
N ASN A 59 -10.21 -1.08 2.61
CA ASN A 59 -9.96 -1.35 1.20
C ASN A 59 -8.75 -0.56 0.67
N SER A 60 -8.65 0.71 1.01
CA SER A 60 -7.55 1.57 0.59
C SER A 60 -6.21 1.07 1.15
N VAL A 61 -6.16 0.79 2.46
CA VAL A 61 -4.96 0.25 3.13
C VAL A 61 -4.57 -1.10 2.53
N LEU A 62 -5.53 -2.00 2.30
CA LEU A 62 -5.23 -3.30 1.69
C LEU A 62 -4.58 -3.16 0.31
N VAL A 63 -5.12 -2.31 -0.56
CA VAL A 63 -4.57 -2.11 -1.91
C VAL A 63 -3.18 -1.46 -1.84
N HIS A 64 -2.97 -0.52 -0.91
CA HIS A 64 -1.70 0.11 -0.63
C HIS A 64 -0.62 -0.94 -0.26
N GLU A 65 -0.89 -1.78 0.73
CA GLU A 65 0.04 -2.81 1.19
C GLU A 65 0.34 -3.86 0.09
N VAL A 66 -0.66 -4.20 -0.72
CA VAL A 66 -0.44 -5.04 -1.91
C VAL A 66 0.48 -4.35 -2.91
N GLY A 67 0.40 -3.03 -3.08
CA GLY A 67 1.35 -2.26 -3.88
C GLY A 67 2.80 -2.45 -3.42
N HIS A 68 3.05 -2.42 -2.12
CA HIS A 68 4.37 -2.73 -1.56
C HIS A 68 4.81 -4.17 -1.82
N LEU A 69 3.90 -5.15 -1.77
CA LEU A 69 4.23 -6.53 -2.16
C LEU A 69 4.61 -6.65 -3.65
N LEU A 70 4.08 -5.77 -4.50
CA LEU A 70 4.42 -5.70 -5.93
C LEU A 70 5.72 -4.91 -6.20
N GLY A 71 6.28 -4.27 -5.16
CA GLY A 71 7.53 -3.51 -5.25
C GLY A 71 7.38 -2.02 -5.54
N LEU A 72 6.14 -1.49 -5.56
CA LEU A 72 5.85 -0.07 -5.66
C LEU A 72 6.25 0.65 -4.35
N VAL A 73 6.66 1.86 -4.34
CA VAL A 73 7.17 2.76 -5.38
C VAL A 73 8.70 2.73 -5.28
N ASN A 74 9.41 2.38 -6.33
CA ASN A 74 10.89 2.30 -6.35
C ASN A 74 11.54 1.34 -5.33
N LEU A 75 10.80 0.46 -4.69
CA LEU A 75 11.36 -0.45 -3.66
C LEU A 75 12.38 -1.43 -4.24
N VAL A 76 12.15 -1.95 -5.46
CA VAL A 76 13.02 -2.95 -6.10
C VAL A 76 13.46 -2.56 -7.51
N TYR A 77 13.10 -1.41 -7.98
CA TYR A 77 13.40 -0.90 -9.31
C TYR A 77 13.70 0.61 -9.25
N GLN A 78 13.83 1.24 -10.39
CA GLN A 78 13.81 2.70 -10.53
C GLN A 78 12.81 3.04 -11.61
N SER A 79 11.77 3.77 -11.25
CA SER A 79 10.80 4.28 -12.21
C SER A 79 11.46 5.23 -13.23
N PRO A 80 11.03 5.19 -14.49
CA PRO A 80 11.41 6.18 -15.48
C PRO A 80 10.77 7.56 -15.23
N VAL A 81 9.74 7.62 -14.39
CA VAL A 81 9.08 8.86 -13.95
C VAL A 81 9.41 9.12 -12.48
N ASP A 82 9.68 10.37 -12.15
CA ASP A 82 9.96 10.78 -10.78
C ASP A 82 8.62 11.06 -10.06
N HIS A 83 8.07 10.02 -9.44
CA HIS A 83 6.80 10.07 -8.71
C HIS A 83 6.92 9.60 -7.24
N GLU A 84 8.13 9.31 -6.79
CA GLU A 84 8.37 8.96 -5.39
C GLU A 84 8.37 10.21 -4.50
N ASP A 85 7.75 10.11 -3.32
CA ASP A 85 7.80 11.16 -2.30
C ASP A 85 9.20 11.13 -1.63
N PRO A 86 9.98 12.21 -1.73
CA PRO A 86 11.33 12.26 -1.16
C PRO A 86 11.33 12.25 0.38
N ASP A 87 10.23 12.64 1.02
CA ASP A 87 10.08 12.67 2.47
C ASP A 87 9.55 11.33 3.01
N HIS A 88 8.90 10.53 2.14
CA HIS A 88 8.34 9.22 2.46
C HIS A 88 8.75 8.19 1.38
N PRO A 89 10.02 7.72 1.37
CA PRO A 89 10.51 6.76 0.38
C PRO A 89 9.64 5.50 0.31
N GLY A 90 9.42 5.01 -0.91
CA GLY A 90 8.51 3.87 -1.15
C GLY A 90 7.05 4.27 -1.36
N HIS A 91 6.75 5.56 -1.34
CA HIS A 91 5.40 6.09 -1.52
C HIS A 91 5.32 7.10 -2.66
N SER A 92 4.11 7.25 -3.24
CA SER A 92 3.85 8.22 -4.29
C SER A 92 3.79 9.65 -3.74
N ASN A 93 4.31 10.62 -4.51
CA ASN A 93 4.15 12.05 -4.24
C ASN A 93 2.77 12.59 -4.66
N ASN A 94 1.90 11.75 -5.24
CA ASN A 94 0.56 12.09 -5.69
C ASN A 94 -0.47 11.63 -4.65
N ASP A 95 -1.20 12.58 -4.06
CA ASP A 95 -2.23 12.33 -3.04
C ASP A 95 -3.53 11.72 -3.61
N GLU A 96 -3.63 11.58 -4.94
CA GLU A 96 -4.71 10.83 -5.60
C GLU A 96 -4.35 9.34 -5.82
N SER A 97 -3.07 8.94 -5.61
CA SER A 97 -2.66 7.54 -5.66
C SER A 97 -2.94 6.82 -4.34
N VAL A 98 -3.35 5.55 -4.42
CA VAL A 98 -3.41 4.68 -3.25
C VAL A 98 -2.02 4.45 -2.63
N MET A 99 -0.93 4.65 -3.39
CA MET A 99 0.44 4.56 -2.88
C MET A 99 0.92 5.83 -2.14
N TYR A 100 0.03 6.79 -1.88
CA TYR A 100 0.34 7.95 -1.05
C TYR A 100 0.55 7.54 0.42
N TRP A 101 1.60 8.04 1.06
CA TRP A 101 2.04 7.61 2.41
C TRP A 101 0.96 7.68 3.51
N ALA A 102 0.06 8.67 3.43
CA ALA A 102 -0.96 8.85 4.47
C ALA A 102 -2.00 7.72 4.51
N ILE A 103 -2.06 6.87 3.48
CA ILE A 103 -3.02 5.75 3.39
C ILE A 103 -2.76 4.71 4.48
N GLU A 104 -1.50 4.41 4.80
CA GLU A 104 -1.13 3.42 5.82
C GLU A 104 -1.15 3.97 7.25
N SER A 105 -1.49 5.25 7.42
CA SER A 105 -1.42 5.95 8.71
C SER A 105 -2.77 6.53 9.14
N ALA A 106 -2.91 6.85 10.43
CA ALA A 106 -4.08 7.54 10.97
C ALA A 106 -4.35 8.93 10.32
N ASP A 107 -3.38 9.46 9.57
CA ASP A 107 -3.55 10.70 8.78
C ASP A 107 -4.54 10.53 7.61
N VAL A 108 -4.94 9.29 7.30
CA VAL A 108 -6.04 8.98 6.39
C VAL A 108 -7.33 9.73 6.72
N SER A 109 -7.55 10.06 7.99
CA SER A 109 -8.68 10.87 8.44
C SER A 109 -8.68 12.31 7.88
N ASN A 110 -7.55 12.79 7.34
CA ASN A 110 -7.44 14.11 6.71
C ASN A 110 -8.12 14.17 5.32
N PHE A 111 -8.46 13.03 4.72
CA PHE A 111 -9.25 12.95 3.48
C PHE A 111 -10.75 13.23 3.67
N ILE A 112 -11.13 13.99 4.71
CA ILE A 112 -12.52 14.26 5.12
C ILE A 112 -13.40 14.85 4.01
N PHE A 113 -12.81 15.56 3.04
CA PHE A 113 -13.54 16.26 1.97
C PHE A 113 -13.32 15.67 0.57
N GLY A 114 -12.53 14.58 0.44
CA GLY A 114 -12.27 13.86 -0.79
C GLY A 114 -12.70 12.39 -0.70
N SER A 115 -12.71 11.70 -1.82
CA SER A 115 -12.73 10.23 -1.81
C SER A 115 -11.33 9.76 -1.42
N LEU A 116 -11.25 8.80 -0.50
CA LEU A 116 -9.99 8.14 -0.19
C LEU A 116 -9.48 7.41 -1.44
N PRO A 117 -8.21 7.59 -1.85
CA PRO A 117 -7.64 6.84 -2.97
C PRO A 117 -7.75 5.34 -2.72
N SER A 118 -8.24 4.59 -3.69
CA SER A 118 -8.40 3.13 -3.62
C SER A 118 -7.83 2.41 -4.83
N ASP A 119 -7.20 3.15 -5.74
CA ASP A 119 -6.62 2.67 -6.99
C ASP A 119 -5.21 3.20 -7.19
N PHE A 120 -4.40 2.43 -7.91
CA PHE A 120 -3.11 2.88 -8.42
C PHE A 120 -3.32 3.97 -9.47
N ASP A 121 -2.51 5.02 -9.43
CA ASP A 121 -2.53 6.07 -10.44
C ASP A 121 -1.88 5.62 -11.77
N ASP A 122 -1.77 6.54 -12.72
CA ASP A 122 -1.24 6.22 -14.05
C ASP A 122 0.27 5.91 -14.00
N ASP A 123 1.04 6.53 -13.11
CA ASP A 123 2.47 6.30 -12.95
C ASP A 123 2.73 4.93 -12.28
N ASP A 124 1.99 4.59 -11.24
CA ASP A 124 2.02 3.27 -10.62
C ASP A 124 1.70 2.16 -11.62
N ARG A 125 0.64 2.34 -12.41
CA ARG A 125 0.23 1.38 -13.44
C ARG A 125 1.24 1.23 -14.57
N MET A 126 1.90 2.33 -14.93
CA MET A 126 3.00 2.30 -15.91
C MET A 126 4.16 1.48 -15.38
N ASP A 127 4.54 1.67 -14.12
CA ASP A 127 5.60 0.91 -13.48
C ASP A 127 5.27 -0.58 -13.39
N LEU A 128 4.05 -0.93 -12.98
CA LEU A 128 3.59 -2.33 -12.96
C LEU A 128 3.62 -2.97 -14.36
N ALA A 129 3.22 -2.23 -15.39
CA ALA A 129 3.29 -2.72 -16.77
C ALA A 129 4.74 -2.94 -17.22
N GLY A 130 5.64 -2.00 -16.91
CA GLY A 130 7.06 -2.08 -17.23
C GLY A 130 7.79 -3.20 -16.47
N LEU A 131 7.43 -3.45 -15.23
CA LEU A 131 7.92 -4.60 -14.46
C LEU A 131 7.43 -5.92 -15.05
N ALA A 132 6.16 -5.98 -15.45
CA ALA A 132 5.56 -7.18 -16.02
C ALA A 132 6.12 -7.57 -17.38
N ASP A 133 6.41 -6.61 -18.24
CA ASP A 133 6.97 -6.84 -19.59
C ASP A 133 8.51 -6.84 -19.62
N GLY A 134 9.15 -6.49 -18.51
CA GLY A 134 10.60 -6.46 -18.35
C GLY A 134 11.29 -5.22 -18.92
N SER A 135 10.55 -4.19 -19.33
CA SER A 135 11.13 -2.91 -19.77
C SER A 135 11.68 -2.10 -18.59
N ILE A 136 11.16 -2.31 -17.39
CA ILE A 136 11.73 -1.81 -16.14
C ILE A 136 12.47 -2.98 -15.45
N PRO A 137 13.80 -2.93 -15.32
CA PRO A 137 14.54 -3.99 -14.69
C PRO A 137 14.42 -3.95 -13.16
N VAL A 138 14.11 -5.10 -12.56
CA VAL A 138 14.21 -5.28 -11.11
C VAL A 138 15.69 -5.23 -10.71
N ARG A 139 16.02 -4.40 -9.73
CA ARG A 139 17.39 -4.16 -9.25
C ARG A 139 17.74 -4.93 -8.00
N ASP A 140 16.76 -5.09 -7.14
CA ASP A 140 16.94 -5.69 -5.83
C ASP A 140 15.86 -6.72 -5.52
N GLN A 141 16.11 -7.53 -4.51
CA GLN A 141 15.13 -8.45 -3.95
C GLN A 141 14.48 -7.77 -2.75
N LEU A 142 13.19 -7.44 -2.84
CA LEU A 142 12.43 -6.77 -1.79
C LEU A 142 12.41 -7.58 -0.47
N TRP A 143 12.32 -8.89 -0.61
CA TRP A 143 12.24 -9.83 0.51
C TRP A 143 13.30 -10.93 0.38
N PRO A 144 14.04 -11.21 1.45
CA PRO A 144 15.09 -12.24 1.45
C PRO A 144 14.56 -13.69 1.31
#